data_116d1e64dfe3cc0814813a246f58095c
#
_entry.id   116d1e64dfe3cc0814813a246f58095c
#
_cell.length_a   1.000
_cell.length_b   1.000
_cell.length_c   1.000
_cell.angle_alpha   90.00
_cell.angle_beta   90.00
_cell.angle_gamma   90.00
#
_symmetry.space_group_name_H-M   'P 1'
#
loop_
_entity.id
_entity.type
_entity.pdbx_description
1 polymer ?
#
loop_
_entity_poly.entity_id
_entity_poly.type
_entity_poly.pdbx_seq_one_letter_code
_entity_poly.pdbx_strand_id
1 'polypeptide(L)'
;MTLQFSPQTRRVFHLSLPIFAELLLQLLVGNMDQFMISHFGPAAVAAIGNGNQVMNVVIIVLTTMSTAATILLTQHIGAGRVGEECSEIVTVAVTVSAVFSFLVGLFLLLEPELVFQLLRTPEDAFDGACLYTRIVGGTVLLQGLYIQLCAVLRSYTLLKEVVALSVSMNLLNVAGNAILINGFFGFPQMGVAGAAVSTVISKAVGLTLACITLKRKCTVRFSLQYLRPFPAKTFRALLGIALPSGTEALSYNVSQTFILRFINLMGAAVVSAKVYGSMLANVAYVYSIAVGQATQIILGYMIGGRKLDEVSGRVWSTIRIALAASELLTLLILIFCDPIYSIFTDDPVIHALGRQILYVEFGLEIGRSINIVMTRCLTTAGDVWYPVGVGIFSMWVVAVGGSWLLGHALNWGLVGIWIAMACDECLRGALFTIRFRSGKWKETRLVADSTKGT
;
A
#
# COMPACT_ATOMS: atom_id res chain seq x y z
N MET A 1 36.39 -5.29 4.78
CA MET A 1 35.55 -6.19 5.60
C MET A 1 34.32 -6.54 4.75
N THR A 2 34.35 -7.63 4.00
CA THR A 2 33.23 -8.07 3.17
C THR A 2 32.15 -8.63 4.09
N LEU A 3 31.06 -7.89 4.26
CA LEU A 3 29.87 -8.35 4.96
C LEU A 3 29.33 -9.61 4.25
N GLN A 4 29.73 -10.79 4.71
CA GLN A 4 29.17 -12.05 4.25
C GLN A 4 27.76 -12.19 4.83
N PHE A 5 26.76 -11.70 4.09
CA PHE A 5 25.37 -11.92 4.41
C PHE A 5 25.05 -13.41 4.32
N SER A 6 24.30 -13.92 5.30
CA SER A 6 23.80 -15.30 5.25
C SER A 6 22.99 -15.51 3.95
N PRO A 7 22.99 -16.73 3.35
CA PRO A 7 22.20 -17.01 2.13
C PRO A 7 20.73 -16.59 2.27
N GLN A 8 20.22 -16.63 3.48
CA GLN A 8 18.86 -16.22 3.82
C GLN A 8 18.67 -14.70 3.73
N THR A 9 19.61 -13.91 4.25
CA THR A 9 19.60 -12.44 4.18
C THR A 9 19.69 -11.98 2.72
N ARG A 10 20.57 -12.60 1.93
CA ARG A 10 20.71 -12.31 0.50
C ARG A 10 19.41 -12.51 -0.28
N ARG A 11 18.62 -13.53 0.07
CA ARG A 11 17.32 -13.78 -0.57
C ARG A 11 16.29 -12.70 -0.25
N VAL A 12 16.25 -12.17 0.99
CA VAL A 12 15.36 -11.04 1.34
C VAL A 12 15.76 -9.81 0.53
N PHE A 13 17.03 -9.45 0.49
CA PHE A 13 17.51 -8.31 -0.30
C PHE A 13 17.17 -8.45 -1.77
N HIS A 14 17.38 -9.62 -2.34
CA HIS A 14 17.11 -9.86 -3.76
C HIS A 14 15.63 -9.71 -4.12
N LEU A 15 14.72 -10.04 -3.21
CA LEU A 15 13.29 -9.88 -3.42
C LEU A 15 12.78 -8.49 -3.01
N SER A 16 13.33 -7.88 -1.96
CA SER A 16 12.88 -6.55 -1.50
C SER A 16 13.34 -5.42 -2.42
N LEU A 17 14.50 -5.53 -3.06
CA LEU A 17 15.03 -4.46 -3.89
C LEU A 17 14.15 -4.12 -5.10
N PRO A 18 13.63 -5.08 -5.89
CA PRO A 18 12.67 -4.78 -6.94
C PRO A 18 11.37 -4.15 -6.40
N ILE A 19 10.83 -4.67 -5.28
CA ILE A 19 9.63 -4.11 -4.66
C ILE A 19 9.89 -2.68 -4.18
N PHE A 20 11.05 -2.42 -3.59
CA PHE A 20 11.44 -1.08 -3.16
C PHE A 20 11.54 -0.13 -4.35
N ALA A 21 12.19 -0.56 -5.45
CA ALA A 21 12.27 0.24 -6.66
C ALA A 21 10.88 0.56 -7.24
N GLU A 22 9.95 -0.41 -7.23
CA GLU A 22 8.56 -0.22 -7.64
C GLU A 22 7.86 0.82 -6.76
N LEU A 23 7.95 0.68 -5.43
CA LEU A 23 7.31 1.60 -4.48
C LEU A 23 7.91 3.01 -4.56
N LEU A 24 9.23 3.11 -4.70
CA LEU A 24 9.91 4.40 -4.88
C LEU A 24 9.46 5.08 -6.18
N LEU A 25 9.35 4.34 -7.26
CA LEU A 25 8.83 4.85 -8.53
C LEU A 25 7.38 5.33 -8.39
N GLN A 26 6.54 4.59 -7.68
CA GLN A 26 5.16 5.01 -7.40
C GLN A 26 5.10 6.31 -6.59
N LEU A 27 5.98 6.49 -5.60
CA LEU A 27 6.08 7.76 -4.85
C LEU A 27 6.50 8.93 -5.75
N LEU A 28 7.48 8.72 -6.62
CA LEU A 28 7.99 9.76 -7.51
C LEU A 28 6.98 10.16 -8.60
N VAL A 29 6.25 9.18 -9.14
CA VAL A 29 5.32 9.40 -10.26
C VAL A 29 3.90 9.70 -9.78
N GLY A 30 3.54 9.31 -8.55
CA GLY A 30 2.16 9.41 -8.03
C GLY A 30 1.55 10.81 -8.04
N ASN A 31 2.38 11.86 -8.02
CA ASN A 31 1.92 13.26 -8.08
C ASN A 31 2.20 13.91 -9.44
N MET A 32 2.69 13.14 -10.42
CA MET A 32 3.05 13.70 -11.74
C MET A 32 1.85 14.27 -12.49
N ASP A 33 0.69 13.62 -12.38
CA ASP A 33 -0.56 14.11 -12.99
C ASP A 33 -0.90 15.51 -12.48
N GLN A 34 -0.80 15.75 -11.16
CA GLN A 34 -1.07 17.03 -10.53
C GLN A 34 -0.02 18.08 -10.91
N PHE A 35 1.24 17.70 -10.98
CA PHE A 35 2.31 18.58 -11.40
C PHE A 35 2.13 19.01 -12.87
N MET A 36 1.83 18.06 -13.75
CA MET A 36 1.66 18.35 -15.17
C MET A 36 0.42 19.19 -15.47
N ILE A 37 -0.65 19.05 -14.67
CA ILE A 37 -1.87 19.89 -14.84
C ILE A 37 -1.75 21.27 -14.17
N SER A 38 -0.71 21.52 -13.38
CA SER A 38 -0.59 22.77 -12.61
C SER A 38 -0.65 24.04 -13.45
N HIS A 39 -0.23 23.96 -14.72
CA HIS A 39 -0.31 25.06 -15.68
C HIS A 39 -1.75 25.46 -16.08
N PHE A 40 -2.74 24.59 -15.82
CA PHE A 40 -4.16 24.85 -16.06
C PHE A 40 -4.87 25.54 -14.89
N GLY A 41 -4.12 25.85 -13.84
CA GLY A 41 -4.60 26.56 -12.68
C GLY A 41 -4.97 25.69 -11.49
N PRO A 42 -5.22 26.34 -10.33
CA PRO A 42 -5.47 25.64 -9.06
C PRO A 42 -6.70 24.72 -9.09
N ALA A 43 -7.76 25.12 -9.78
CA ALA A 43 -8.99 24.34 -9.91
C ALA A 43 -8.76 22.97 -10.58
N ALA A 44 -7.94 22.92 -11.64
CA ALA A 44 -7.59 21.67 -12.32
C ALA A 44 -6.75 20.75 -11.43
N VAL A 45 -5.81 21.29 -10.66
CA VAL A 45 -5.01 20.55 -9.68
C VAL A 45 -5.91 19.98 -8.58
N ALA A 46 -6.83 20.80 -8.06
CA ALA A 46 -7.79 20.36 -7.03
C ALA A 46 -8.74 19.28 -7.57
N ALA A 47 -9.18 19.38 -8.82
CA ALA A 47 -10.04 18.38 -9.46
C ALA A 47 -9.37 17.01 -9.53
N ILE A 48 -8.15 16.92 -10.04
CA ILE A 48 -7.38 15.68 -10.09
C ILE A 48 -7.05 15.17 -8.68
N GLY A 49 -6.70 16.07 -7.75
CA GLY A 49 -6.40 15.72 -6.37
C GLY A 49 -7.57 15.06 -5.66
N ASN A 50 -8.77 15.62 -5.77
CA ASN A 50 -10.00 15.05 -5.21
C ASN A 50 -10.33 13.70 -5.86
N GLY A 51 -10.23 13.61 -7.19
CA GLY A 51 -10.43 12.34 -7.91
C GLY A 51 -9.46 11.25 -7.46
N ASN A 52 -8.17 11.58 -7.33
CA ASN A 52 -7.15 10.65 -6.84
C ASN A 52 -7.41 10.21 -5.39
N GLN A 53 -7.96 11.08 -4.53
CA GLN A 53 -8.31 10.70 -3.16
C GLN A 53 -9.42 9.64 -3.14
N VAL A 54 -10.45 9.78 -3.97
CA VAL A 54 -11.51 8.76 -4.13
C VAL A 54 -10.90 7.45 -4.66
N MET A 55 -10.08 7.54 -5.70
CA MET A 55 -9.42 6.37 -6.28
C MET A 55 -8.50 5.66 -5.30
N ASN A 56 -7.82 6.40 -4.41
CA ASN A 56 -6.93 5.82 -3.41
C ASN A 56 -7.68 4.91 -2.43
N VAL A 57 -8.89 5.29 -1.99
CA VAL A 57 -9.74 4.45 -1.14
C VAL A 57 -10.10 3.13 -1.86
N VAL A 58 -10.44 3.19 -3.13
CA VAL A 58 -10.75 2.00 -3.94
C VAL A 58 -9.51 1.10 -4.11
N ILE A 59 -8.35 1.71 -4.38
CA ILE A 59 -7.07 0.98 -4.55
C ILE A 59 -6.67 0.28 -3.24
N ILE A 60 -6.91 0.86 -2.07
CA ILE A 60 -6.65 0.23 -0.78
C ILE A 60 -7.43 -1.09 -0.66
N VAL A 61 -8.72 -1.10 -0.97
CA VAL A 61 -9.54 -2.30 -0.93
C VAL A 61 -9.04 -3.35 -1.93
N LEU A 62 -8.74 -2.95 -3.17
CA LEU A 62 -8.20 -3.84 -4.20
C LEU A 62 -6.85 -4.45 -3.79
N THR A 63 -6.00 -3.66 -3.12
CA THR A 63 -4.69 -4.11 -2.64
C THR A 63 -4.82 -5.12 -1.51
N THR A 64 -5.79 -4.97 -0.60
CA THR A 64 -6.04 -5.99 0.44
C THR A 64 -6.56 -7.29 -0.14
N MET A 65 -7.44 -7.24 -1.15
CA MET A 65 -7.88 -8.43 -1.89
C MET A 65 -6.70 -9.13 -2.57
N SER A 66 -5.82 -8.39 -3.22
CA SER A 66 -4.63 -8.94 -3.89
C SER A 66 -3.61 -9.51 -2.90
N THR A 67 -3.49 -8.90 -1.71
CA THR A 67 -2.65 -9.42 -0.62
C THR A 67 -3.18 -10.77 -0.11
N ALA A 68 -4.48 -10.91 0.06
CA ALA A 68 -5.10 -12.18 0.45
C ALA A 68 -4.82 -13.28 -0.59
N ALA A 69 -4.95 -12.97 -1.87
CA ALA A 69 -4.62 -13.90 -2.95
C ALA A 69 -3.13 -14.30 -2.94
N THR A 70 -2.22 -13.33 -2.70
CA THR A 70 -0.77 -13.59 -2.58
C THR A 70 -0.48 -14.56 -1.43
N ILE A 71 -1.12 -14.39 -0.27
CA ILE A 71 -0.94 -15.27 0.90
C ILE A 71 -1.39 -16.69 0.57
N LEU A 72 -2.60 -16.85 0.03
CA LEU A 72 -3.13 -18.16 -0.33
C LEU A 72 -2.27 -18.85 -1.39
N LEU A 73 -1.91 -18.14 -2.46
CA LEU A 73 -1.08 -18.68 -3.55
C LEU A 73 0.29 -19.11 -3.05
N THR A 74 0.98 -18.26 -2.30
CA THR A 74 2.34 -18.59 -1.81
C THR A 74 2.35 -19.77 -0.87
N GLN A 75 1.30 -19.96 -0.04
CA GLN A 75 1.18 -21.13 0.80
C GLN A 75 0.89 -22.40 -0.02
N HIS A 76 0.00 -22.36 -1.02
CA HIS A 76 -0.29 -23.52 -1.87
C HIS A 76 0.92 -23.91 -2.72
N ILE A 77 1.63 -22.94 -3.31
CA ILE A 77 2.85 -23.20 -4.05
C ILE A 77 3.93 -23.77 -3.12
N GLY A 78 4.07 -23.24 -1.90
CA GLY A 78 4.99 -23.75 -0.89
C GLY A 78 4.69 -25.18 -0.44
N ALA A 79 3.40 -25.57 -0.43
CA ALA A 79 2.94 -26.92 -0.16
C ALA A 79 3.11 -27.89 -1.35
N GLY A 80 3.65 -27.43 -2.48
CA GLY A 80 3.76 -28.22 -3.70
C GLY A 80 2.46 -28.40 -4.47
N ARG A 81 1.39 -27.71 -4.09
CA ARG A 81 0.06 -27.78 -4.71
C ARG A 81 -0.06 -26.80 -5.85
N VAL A 82 0.75 -27.04 -6.89
CA VAL A 82 0.79 -26.21 -8.10
C VAL A 82 -0.16 -26.81 -9.15
N GLY A 83 -0.82 -25.98 -9.91
CA GLY A 83 -1.72 -26.42 -10.99
C GLY A 83 -3.18 -26.06 -10.72
N GLU A 84 -4.04 -27.05 -10.48
CA GLU A 84 -5.50 -26.82 -10.37
C GLU A 84 -5.88 -25.97 -9.16
N GLU A 85 -5.33 -26.27 -7.97
CA GLU A 85 -5.63 -25.52 -6.76
C GLU A 85 -5.20 -24.04 -6.90
N CYS A 86 -4.01 -23.78 -7.43
CA CYS A 86 -3.56 -22.41 -7.68
C CYS A 86 -4.41 -21.72 -8.76
N SER A 87 -4.85 -22.45 -9.80
CA SER A 87 -5.72 -21.92 -10.85
C SER A 87 -7.12 -21.59 -10.31
N GLU A 88 -7.64 -22.39 -9.38
CA GLU A 88 -8.88 -22.10 -8.66
C GLU A 88 -8.72 -20.79 -7.85
N ILE A 89 -7.67 -20.66 -7.04
CA ILE A 89 -7.41 -19.45 -6.23
C ILE A 89 -7.31 -18.21 -7.12
N VAL A 90 -6.55 -18.29 -8.23
CA VAL A 90 -6.41 -17.18 -9.19
C VAL A 90 -7.76 -16.83 -9.79
N THR A 91 -8.54 -17.83 -10.21
CA THR A 91 -9.85 -17.59 -10.82
C THR A 91 -10.82 -16.93 -9.84
N VAL A 92 -10.90 -17.42 -8.60
CA VAL A 92 -11.72 -16.80 -7.55
C VAL A 92 -11.28 -15.38 -7.25
N ALA A 93 -9.98 -15.16 -7.03
CA ALA A 93 -9.45 -13.85 -6.68
C ALA A 93 -9.64 -12.81 -7.81
N VAL A 94 -9.39 -13.22 -9.06
CA VAL A 94 -9.63 -12.35 -10.23
C VAL A 94 -11.11 -12.03 -10.39
N THR A 95 -11.98 -13.04 -10.21
CA THR A 95 -13.45 -12.84 -10.34
C THR A 95 -13.97 -11.91 -9.24
N VAL A 96 -13.56 -12.10 -7.99
CA VAL A 96 -13.97 -11.24 -6.86
C VAL A 96 -13.49 -9.80 -7.09
N SER A 97 -12.22 -9.62 -7.48
CA SER A 97 -11.70 -8.30 -7.82
C SER A 97 -12.42 -7.67 -9.01
N ALA A 98 -12.75 -8.47 -10.04
CA ALA A 98 -13.48 -8.00 -11.21
C ALA A 98 -14.89 -7.53 -10.84
N VAL A 99 -15.64 -8.34 -10.08
CA VAL A 99 -17.02 -8.00 -9.65
C VAL A 99 -16.99 -6.75 -8.78
N PHE A 100 -16.10 -6.68 -7.78
CA PHE A 100 -15.96 -5.50 -6.95
C PHE A 100 -15.61 -4.25 -7.76
N SER A 101 -14.59 -4.33 -8.61
CA SER A 101 -14.16 -3.21 -9.45
C SER A 101 -15.24 -2.79 -10.46
N PHE A 102 -16.00 -3.75 -11.00
CA PHE A 102 -17.10 -3.45 -11.91
C PHE A 102 -18.22 -2.69 -11.19
N LEU A 103 -18.64 -3.14 -10.01
CA LEU A 103 -19.70 -2.49 -9.24
C LEU A 103 -19.29 -1.07 -8.80
N VAL A 104 -18.06 -0.92 -8.28
CA VAL A 104 -17.53 0.39 -7.91
C VAL A 104 -17.36 1.28 -9.14
N GLY A 105 -16.85 0.73 -10.24
CA GLY A 105 -16.68 1.46 -11.51
C GLY A 105 -18.01 1.95 -12.07
N LEU A 106 -19.04 1.11 -12.04
CA LEU A 106 -20.39 1.47 -12.46
C LEU A 106 -20.95 2.61 -11.59
N PHE A 107 -20.77 2.54 -10.28
CA PHE A 107 -21.19 3.60 -9.36
C PHE A 107 -20.46 4.92 -9.65
N LEU A 108 -19.14 4.91 -9.80
CA LEU A 108 -18.34 6.10 -10.08
C LEU A 108 -18.57 6.66 -11.50
N LEU A 109 -19.01 5.83 -12.44
CA LEU A 109 -19.41 6.25 -13.78
C LEU A 109 -20.75 6.99 -13.77
N LEU A 110 -21.73 6.47 -13.02
CA LEU A 110 -23.11 6.97 -13.01
C LEU A 110 -23.28 8.15 -12.04
N GLU A 111 -22.71 8.09 -10.85
CA GLU A 111 -23.00 8.99 -9.75
C GLU A 111 -21.71 9.61 -9.10
N PRO A 112 -20.74 10.14 -9.87
CA PRO A 112 -19.58 10.79 -9.27
C PRO A 112 -19.96 12.06 -8.51
N GLU A 113 -21.05 12.73 -8.93
CA GLU A 113 -21.57 13.95 -8.31
C GLU A 113 -21.93 13.73 -6.84
N LEU A 114 -22.57 12.59 -6.52
CA LEU A 114 -22.93 12.23 -5.14
C LEU A 114 -21.71 12.15 -4.24
N VAL A 115 -20.59 11.59 -4.76
CA VAL A 115 -19.34 11.47 -4.02
C VAL A 115 -18.76 12.85 -3.69
N PHE A 116 -18.70 13.76 -4.67
CA PHE A 116 -18.07 15.06 -4.49
C PHE A 116 -18.97 16.06 -3.75
N GLN A 117 -20.31 15.92 -3.82
CA GLN A 117 -21.24 16.63 -2.92
C GLN A 117 -21.02 16.22 -1.47
N LEU A 118 -20.88 14.91 -1.19
CA LEU A 118 -20.60 14.40 0.16
C LEU A 118 -19.26 14.89 0.70
N LEU A 119 -18.25 14.98 -0.18
CA LEU A 119 -16.92 15.50 0.16
C LEU A 119 -16.87 17.03 0.25
N ARG A 120 -17.96 17.74 -0.08
CA ARG A 120 -18.03 19.20 -0.13
C ARG A 120 -16.90 19.80 -0.97
N THR A 121 -16.68 19.22 -2.15
CA THR A 121 -15.67 19.71 -3.09
C THR A 121 -15.99 21.16 -3.52
N PRO A 122 -14.99 22.07 -3.60
CA PRO A 122 -15.20 23.44 -4.07
C PRO A 122 -15.82 23.49 -5.46
N GLU A 123 -16.69 24.47 -5.70
CA GLU A 123 -17.46 24.59 -6.95
C GLU A 123 -16.58 24.69 -8.20
N ASP A 124 -15.43 25.37 -8.09
CA ASP A 124 -14.46 25.56 -9.17
C ASP A 124 -13.73 24.27 -9.58
N ALA A 125 -13.63 23.30 -8.68
CA ALA A 125 -13.01 22.00 -8.93
C ALA A 125 -14.03 20.88 -9.17
N PHE A 126 -15.33 21.11 -8.89
CA PHE A 126 -16.34 20.06 -8.84
C PHE A 126 -16.53 19.33 -10.18
N ASP A 127 -16.77 20.08 -11.26
CA ASP A 127 -17.01 19.51 -12.59
C ASP A 127 -15.77 18.74 -13.10
N GLY A 128 -14.57 19.29 -12.86
CA GLY A 128 -13.32 18.64 -13.21
C GLY A 128 -13.11 17.32 -12.43
N ALA A 129 -13.44 17.31 -11.13
CA ALA A 129 -13.33 16.12 -10.30
C ALA A 129 -14.34 15.04 -10.71
N CYS A 130 -15.58 15.43 -11.03
CA CYS A 130 -16.59 14.54 -11.57
C CYS A 130 -16.16 13.94 -12.90
N LEU A 131 -15.66 14.74 -13.84
CA LEU A 131 -15.19 14.30 -15.14
C LEU A 131 -14.02 13.31 -15.01
N TYR A 132 -13.00 13.67 -14.21
CA TYR A 132 -11.83 12.81 -13.96
C TYR A 132 -12.26 11.47 -13.37
N THR A 133 -13.09 11.50 -12.34
CA THR A 133 -13.55 10.28 -11.64
C THR A 133 -14.48 9.45 -12.48
N ARG A 134 -15.33 10.07 -13.32
CA ARG A 134 -16.18 9.36 -14.28
C ARG A 134 -15.35 8.56 -15.27
N ILE A 135 -14.25 9.10 -15.76
CA ILE A 135 -13.36 8.43 -16.73
C ILE A 135 -12.47 7.38 -16.02
N VAL A 136 -11.70 7.78 -15.00
CA VAL A 136 -10.73 6.91 -14.33
C VAL A 136 -11.43 5.91 -13.41
N GLY A 137 -12.42 6.35 -12.65
CA GLY A 137 -13.22 5.52 -11.75
C GLY A 137 -14.13 4.57 -12.51
N GLY A 138 -14.81 5.04 -13.57
CA GLY A 138 -15.62 4.18 -14.43
C GLY A 138 -14.83 3.03 -15.07
N THR A 139 -13.51 3.19 -15.22
CA THR A 139 -12.61 2.16 -15.77
C THR A 139 -11.77 1.47 -14.70
N VAL A 140 -12.13 1.56 -13.42
CA VAL A 140 -11.37 0.97 -12.29
C VAL A 140 -11.22 -0.54 -12.38
N LEU A 141 -12.04 -1.22 -13.19
CA LEU A 141 -11.89 -2.63 -13.52
C LEU A 141 -10.49 -2.95 -14.09
N LEU A 142 -9.95 -2.08 -14.94
CA LEU A 142 -8.59 -2.26 -15.48
C LEU A 142 -7.54 -2.24 -14.36
N GLN A 143 -7.68 -1.30 -13.42
CA GLN A 143 -6.79 -1.18 -12.26
C GLN A 143 -6.89 -2.39 -11.32
N GLY A 144 -8.11 -2.83 -11.01
CA GLY A 144 -8.35 -3.98 -10.13
C GLY A 144 -7.76 -5.26 -10.69
N LEU A 145 -7.99 -5.53 -11.97
CA LEU A 145 -7.41 -6.67 -12.66
C LEU A 145 -5.88 -6.58 -12.73
N TYR A 146 -5.32 -5.41 -13.05
CA TYR A 146 -3.86 -5.20 -13.06
C TYR A 146 -3.22 -5.50 -11.69
N ILE A 147 -3.76 -4.92 -10.61
CA ILE A 147 -3.27 -5.17 -9.24
C ILE A 147 -3.33 -6.66 -8.91
N GLN A 148 -4.43 -7.33 -9.26
CA GLN A 148 -4.63 -8.75 -8.98
C GLN A 148 -3.65 -9.63 -9.77
N LEU A 149 -3.40 -9.36 -11.05
CA LEU A 149 -2.44 -10.10 -11.86
C LEU A 149 -0.99 -9.86 -11.39
N CYS A 150 -0.65 -8.64 -11.01
CA CYS A 150 0.65 -8.35 -10.39
C CYS A 150 0.85 -9.13 -9.07
N ALA A 151 -0.20 -9.30 -8.26
CA ALA A 151 -0.14 -10.12 -7.06
C ALA A 151 0.13 -11.60 -7.38
N VAL A 152 -0.49 -12.14 -8.43
CA VAL A 152 -0.18 -13.50 -8.92
C VAL A 152 1.27 -13.59 -9.37
N LEU A 153 1.76 -12.66 -10.18
CA LEU A 153 3.17 -12.65 -10.63
C LEU A 153 4.15 -12.57 -9.45
N ARG A 154 3.87 -11.73 -8.43
CA ARG A 154 4.66 -11.66 -7.19
C ARG A 154 4.64 -12.99 -6.43
N SER A 155 3.51 -13.70 -6.41
CA SER A 155 3.41 -15.02 -5.77
C SER A 155 4.30 -16.06 -6.45
N TYR A 156 4.55 -15.93 -7.74
CA TYR A 156 5.52 -16.73 -8.50
C TYR A 156 6.95 -16.16 -8.48
N THR A 157 7.23 -15.21 -7.59
CA THR A 157 8.54 -14.53 -7.46
C THR A 157 9.02 -13.80 -8.71
N LEU A 158 8.13 -13.46 -9.63
CA LEU A 158 8.41 -12.71 -10.87
C LEU A 158 8.42 -11.19 -10.61
N LEU A 159 9.25 -10.76 -9.64
CA LEU A 159 9.26 -9.37 -9.17
C LEU A 159 9.85 -8.41 -10.20
N LYS A 160 10.87 -8.84 -10.95
CA LYS A 160 11.50 -8.02 -12.00
C LYS A 160 10.50 -7.70 -13.11
N GLU A 161 9.66 -8.67 -13.45
CA GLU A 161 8.57 -8.51 -14.41
C GLU A 161 7.55 -7.49 -13.93
N VAL A 162 7.14 -7.58 -12.65
CA VAL A 162 6.19 -6.62 -12.08
C VAL A 162 6.77 -5.20 -12.09
N VAL A 163 8.05 -5.02 -11.74
CA VAL A 163 8.72 -3.73 -11.84
C VAL A 163 8.74 -3.22 -13.29
N ALA A 164 9.08 -4.08 -14.26
CA ALA A 164 9.10 -3.69 -15.66
C ALA A 164 7.71 -3.26 -16.16
N LEU A 165 6.64 -3.97 -15.74
CA LEU A 165 5.26 -3.59 -16.03
C LEU A 165 4.91 -2.24 -15.44
N SER A 166 5.24 -2.02 -14.17
CA SER A 166 4.98 -0.76 -13.46
C SER A 166 5.74 0.42 -14.09
N VAL A 167 7.03 0.23 -14.40
CA VAL A 167 7.84 1.25 -15.11
C VAL A 167 7.23 1.59 -16.48
N SER A 168 6.90 0.57 -17.27
CA SER A 168 6.32 0.78 -18.60
C SER A 168 4.98 1.54 -18.53
N MET A 169 4.11 1.15 -17.60
CA MET A 169 2.82 1.80 -17.38
C MET A 169 3.00 3.26 -16.97
N ASN A 170 3.91 3.55 -16.02
CA ASN A 170 4.15 4.91 -15.54
C ASN A 170 4.80 5.80 -16.60
N LEU A 171 5.77 5.28 -17.36
CA LEU A 171 6.37 6.04 -18.46
C LEU A 171 5.34 6.37 -19.55
N LEU A 172 4.47 5.41 -19.88
CA LEU A 172 3.39 5.64 -20.83
C LEU A 172 2.39 6.67 -20.31
N ASN A 173 2.08 6.65 -19.02
CA ASN A 173 1.20 7.64 -18.39
C ASN A 173 1.81 9.05 -18.45
N VAL A 174 3.07 9.22 -18.08
CA VAL A 174 3.76 10.51 -18.15
C VAL A 174 3.84 11.04 -19.59
N ALA A 175 4.20 10.18 -20.55
CA ALA A 175 4.24 10.55 -21.96
C ALA A 175 2.84 10.91 -22.50
N GLY A 176 1.83 10.10 -22.18
CA GLY A 176 0.44 10.38 -22.55
C GLY A 176 -0.10 11.66 -21.94
N ASN A 177 0.24 11.94 -20.67
CA ASN A 177 -0.10 13.20 -20.00
C ASN A 177 0.52 14.38 -20.75
N ALA A 178 1.82 14.32 -21.09
CA ALA A 178 2.49 15.39 -21.83
C ALA A 178 1.78 15.70 -23.16
N ILE A 179 1.34 14.66 -23.87
CA ILE A 179 0.66 14.80 -25.16
C ILE A 179 -0.77 15.30 -25.00
N LEU A 180 -1.59 14.64 -24.16
CA LEU A 180 -3.03 14.87 -24.09
C LEU A 180 -3.41 16.08 -23.22
N ILE A 181 -2.66 16.35 -22.16
CA ILE A 181 -2.91 17.55 -21.34
C ILE A 181 -2.61 18.81 -22.14
N ASN A 182 -1.44 18.86 -22.80
CA ASN A 182 -0.96 20.07 -23.46
C ASN A 182 -1.32 20.14 -24.94
N GLY A 183 -1.78 19.07 -25.57
CA GLY A 183 -2.14 19.04 -27.00
C GLY A 183 -0.93 18.99 -27.93
N PHE A 184 0.18 18.32 -27.53
CA PHE A 184 1.35 18.18 -28.41
C PHE A 184 1.07 17.24 -29.59
N PHE A 185 1.86 17.35 -30.66
CA PHE A 185 1.80 16.55 -31.89
C PHE A 185 0.46 16.62 -32.64
N GLY A 186 -0.28 17.76 -32.51
CA GLY A 186 -1.56 17.96 -33.19
C GLY A 186 -2.79 17.35 -32.51
N PHE A 187 -2.61 16.81 -31.30
CA PHE A 187 -3.73 16.42 -30.46
C PHE A 187 -4.43 17.64 -29.86
N PRO A 188 -5.75 17.57 -29.60
CA PRO A 188 -6.45 18.65 -28.90
C PRO A 188 -5.95 18.75 -27.45
N GLN A 189 -5.89 19.97 -26.93
CA GLN A 189 -5.58 20.24 -25.53
C GLN A 189 -6.76 19.83 -24.65
N MET A 190 -6.62 18.74 -23.92
CA MET A 190 -7.73 18.12 -23.18
C MET A 190 -7.71 18.42 -21.67
N GLY A 191 -6.62 19.02 -21.14
CA GLY A 191 -6.53 19.36 -19.71
C GLY A 191 -6.80 18.16 -18.80
N VAL A 192 -7.75 18.29 -17.86
CA VAL A 192 -8.14 17.24 -16.89
C VAL A 192 -8.61 15.95 -17.59
N ALA A 193 -9.38 16.07 -18.67
CA ALA A 193 -9.79 14.90 -19.46
C ALA A 193 -8.59 14.16 -20.08
N GLY A 194 -7.58 14.93 -20.54
CA GLY A 194 -6.33 14.37 -21.09
C GLY A 194 -5.57 13.52 -20.07
N ALA A 195 -5.44 14.02 -18.83
CA ALA A 195 -4.84 13.26 -17.73
C ALA A 195 -5.61 11.97 -17.42
N ALA A 196 -6.95 12.04 -17.40
CA ALA A 196 -7.82 10.89 -17.16
C ALA A 196 -7.68 9.83 -18.29
N VAL A 197 -7.73 10.24 -19.54
CA VAL A 197 -7.61 9.34 -20.70
C VAL A 197 -6.23 8.69 -20.75
N SER A 198 -5.15 9.46 -20.52
CA SER A 198 -3.78 8.95 -20.43
C SER A 198 -3.66 7.86 -19.35
N THR A 199 -4.26 8.10 -18.18
CA THR A 199 -4.30 7.14 -17.08
C THR A 199 -5.02 5.85 -17.47
N VAL A 200 -6.14 5.93 -18.17
CA VAL A 200 -6.90 4.76 -18.64
C VAL A 200 -6.10 3.97 -19.68
N ILE A 201 -5.50 4.64 -20.65
CA ILE A 201 -4.69 4.00 -21.70
C ILE A 201 -3.50 3.28 -21.08
N SER A 202 -2.75 3.92 -20.19
CA SER A 202 -1.58 3.34 -19.53
C SER A 202 -1.97 2.11 -18.70
N LYS A 203 -3.10 2.15 -17.98
CA LYS A 203 -3.64 1.01 -17.22
C LYS A 203 -4.08 -0.13 -18.13
N ALA A 204 -4.71 0.16 -19.25
CA ALA A 204 -5.12 -0.86 -20.24
C ALA A 204 -3.89 -1.57 -20.84
N VAL A 205 -2.86 -0.82 -21.21
CA VAL A 205 -1.59 -1.39 -21.69
C VAL A 205 -0.91 -2.19 -20.57
N GLY A 206 -0.83 -1.66 -19.35
CA GLY A 206 -0.28 -2.38 -18.20
C GLY A 206 -0.98 -3.71 -17.95
N LEU A 207 -2.31 -3.73 -17.96
CA LEU A 207 -3.11 -4.95 -17.83
C LEU A 207 -2.83 -5.95 -18.96
N THR A 208 -2.78 -5.48 -20.20
CA THR A 208 -2.48 -6.33 -21.37
C THR A 208 -1.11 -6.98 -21.24
N LEU A 209 -0.10 -6.20 -20.89
CA LEU A 209 1.25 -6.72 -20.68
C LEU A 209 1.31 -7.70 -19.49
N ALA A 210 0.55 -7.45 -18.40
CA ALA A 210 0.45 -8.35 -17.26
C ALA A 210 -0.19 -9.69 -17.67
N CYS A 211 -1.26 -9.66 -18.47
CA CYS A 211 -1.89 -10.87 -19.03
C CYS A 211 -0.92 -11.68 -19.89
N ILE A 212 -0.17 -11.01 -20.77
CA ILE A 212 0.83 -11.67 -21.64
C ILE A 212 1.93 -12.31 -20.79
N THR A 213 2.44 -11.59 -19.78
CA THR A 213 3.48 -12.06 -18.87
C THR A 213 3.01 -13.26 -18.07
N LEU A 214 1.79 -13.21 -17.52
CA LEU A 214 1.18 -14.31 -16.79
C LEU A 214 1.08 -15.57 -17.68
N LYS A 215 0.53 -15.42 -18.88
CA LYS A 215 0.34 -16.52 -19.83
C LYS A 215 1.66 -17.17 -20.27
N ARG A 216 2.75 -16.38 -20.35
CA ARG A 216 4.07 -16.88 -20.79
C ARG A 216 4.90 -17.50 -19.67
N LYS A 217 4.76 -17.02 -18.41
CA LYS A 217 5.68 -17.34 -17.32
C LYS A 217 5.05 -18.13 -16.17
N CYS A 218 3.73 -18.15 -16.07
CA CYS A 218 3.03 -18.89 -15.00
C CYS A 218 2.29 -20.08 -15.56
N THR A 219 2.20 -21.14 -14.74
CA THR A 219 1.47 -22.37 -15.09
C THR A 219 -0.01 -22.29 -14.78
N VAL A 220 -0.44 -21.29 -14.00
CA VAL A 220 -1.85 -21.10 -13.63
C VAL A 220 -2.69 -20.66 -14.83
N ARG A 221 -3.93 -21.15 -14.84
CA ARG A 221 -4.90 -20.83 -15.88
C ARG A 221 -6.14 -20.20 -15.25
N PHE A 222 -6.55 -19.07 -15.81
CA PHE A 222 -7.87 -18.52 -15.51
C PHE A 222 -8.91 -19.31 -16.30
N SER A 223 -9.88 -19.92 -15.61
CA SER A 223 -11.00 -20.63 -16.23
C SER A 223 -12.23 -20.56 -15.35
N LEU A 224 -13.35 -20.11 -15.90
CA LEU A 224 -14.63 -20.07 -15.21
C LEU A 224 -15.15 -21.47 -14.80
N GLN A 225 -14.57 -22.54 -15.32
CA GLN A 225 -14.86 -23.90 -14.90
C GLN A 225 -14.55 -24.13 -13.42
N TYR A 226 -13.50 -23.47 -12.87
CA TYR A 226 -13.17 -23.53 -11.44
C TYR A 226 -14.19 -22.85 -10.52
N LEU A 227 -15.17 -22.14 -11.08
CA LEU A 227 -16.32 -21.62 -10.33
C LEU A 227 -17.52 -22.58 -10.29
N ARG A 228 -17.42 -23.75 -10.93
CA ARG A 228 -18.49 -24.76 -10.99
C ARG A 228 -17.96 -26.14 -10.59
N PRO A 229 -18.31 -26.65 -9.37
CA PRO A 229 -19.15 -26.03 -8.32
C PRO A 229 -18.48 -24.85 -7.67
N PHE A 230 -19.25 -23.94 -7.05
CA PHE A 230 -18.68 -22.72 -6.43
C PHE A 230 -17.69 -23.06 -5.33
N PRO A 231 -16.43 -22.58 -5.40
CA PRO A 231 -15.36 -22.95 -4.47
C PRO A 231 -15.47 -22.14 -3.15
N ALA A 232 -16.49 -22.45 -2.36
CA ALA A 232 -16.85 -21.71 -1.15
C ALA A 232 -15.71 -21.67 -0.11
N LYS A 233 -14.87 -22.71 -0.05
CA LYS A 233 -13.72 -22.76 0.88
C LYS A 233 -12.68 -21.70 0.49
N THR A 234 -12.26 -21.67 -0.75
CA THR A 234 -11.30 -20.69 -1.29
C THR A 234 -11.84 -19.26 -1.19
N PHE A 235 -13.12 -19.06 -1.52
CA PHE A 235 -13.77 -17.77 -1.39
C PHE A 235 -13.80 -17.26 0.06
N ARG A 236 -14.20 -18.13 1.02
CA ARG A 236 -14.20 -17.77 2.45
C ARG A 236 -12.79 -17.51 2.99
N ALA A 237 -11.79 -18.29 2.57
CA ALA A 237 -10.40 -18.08 2.95
C ALA A 237 -9.88 -16.71 2.44
N LEU A 238 -10.19 -16.36 1.19
CA LEU A 238 -9.82 -15.09 0.60
C LEU A 238 -10.48 -13.92 1.34
N LEU A 239 -11.80 -13.96 1.55
CA LEU A 239 -12.53 -12.92 2.27
C LEU A 239 -12.13 -12.86 3.75
N GLY A 240 -11.81 -13.98 4.38
CA GLY A 240 -11.35 -14.06 5.77
C GLY A 240 -10.02 -13.33 6.02
N ILE A 241 -9.24 -13.08 4.97
CA ILE A 241 -8.03 -12.25 5.02
C ILE A 241 -8.33 -10.84 4.52
N ALA A 242 -9.01 -10.71 3.36
CA ALA A 242 -9.21 -9.44 2.69
C ALA A 242 -10.10 -8.47 3.47
N LEU A 243 -11.22 -8.94 4.04
CA LEU A 243 -12.17 -8.08 4.76
C LEU A 243 -11.56 -7.50 6.05
N PRO A 244 -10.99 -8.29 6.97
CA PRO A 244 -10.39 -7.71 8.17
C PRO A 244 -9.24 -6.75 7.83
N SER A 245 -8.34 -7.13 6.92
CA SER A 245 -7.22 -6.28 6.50
C SER A 245 -7.70 -5.01 5.80
N GLY A 246 -8.76 -5.09 5.00
CA GLY A 246 -9.39 -3.94 4.36
C GLY A 246 -10.01 -2.99 5.37
N THR A 247 -10.72 -3.52 6.37
CA THR A 247 -11.31 -2.73 7.45
C THR A 247 -10.23 -2.01 8.27
N GLU A 248 -9.12 -2.67 8.58
CA GLU A 248 -7.98 -2.04 9.25
C GLU A 248 -7.38 -0.90 8.40
N ALA A 249 -7.13 -1.14 7.12
CA ALA A 249 -6.54 -0.14 6.24
C ALA A 249 -7.45 1.08 6.04
N LEU A 250 -8.76 0.89 5.92
CA LEU A 250 -9.74 1.97 5.86
C LEU A 250 -9.80 2.73 7.20
N SER A 251 -9.83 2.01 8.33
CA SER A 251 -9.81 2.60 9.66
C SER A 251 -8.56 3.45 9.88
N TYR A 252 -7.40 3.00 9.39
CA TYR A 252 -6.16 3.78 9.42
C TYR A 252 -6.31 5.12 8.68
N ASN A 253 -6.86 5.11 7.46
CA ASN A 253 -7.04 6.34 6.68
C ASN A 253 -8.01 7.32 7.36
N VAL A 254 -9.09 6.79 7.96
CA VAL A 254 -10.03 7.62 8.73
C VAL A 254 -9.34 8.21 9.96
N SER A 255 -8.57 7.42 10.71
CA SER A 255 -7.85 7.89 11.90
C SER A 255 -6.83 8.99 11.56
N GLN A 256 -6.11 8.86 10.44
CA GLN A 256 -5.18 9.89 9.95
C GLN A 256 -5.91 11.19 9.57
N THR A 257 -7.14 11.09 9.06
CA THR A 257 -7.97 12.28 8.78
C THR A 257 -8.35 13.02 10.07
N PHE A 258 -8.67 12.29 11.15
CA PHE A 258 -8.92 12.91 12.45
C PHE A 258 -7.67 13.58 13.03
N ILE A 259 -6.51 12.94 12.94
CA ILE A 259 -5.24 13.53 13.38
C ILE A 259 -4.93 14.79 12.57
N LEU A 260 -5.13 14.75 11.25
CA LEU A 260 -4.95 15.94 10.40
C LEU A 260 -5.88 17.09 10.78
N ARG A 261 -7.12 16.79 11.20
CA ARG A 261 -8.04 17.80 11.70
C ARG A 261 -7.49 18.53 12.93
N PHE A 262 -6.86 17.80 13.87
CA PHE A 262 -6.23 18.43 15.04
C PHE A 262 -5.05 19.32 14.63
N ILE A 263 -4.24 18.87 13.66
CA ILE A 263 -3.10 19.65 13.14
C ILE A 263 -3.57 20.93 12.44
N ASN A 264 -4.66 20.86 11.68
CA ASN A 264 -5.21 22.02 10.97
C ASN A 264 -5.66 23.14 11.94
N LEU A 265 -6.04 22.79 13.18
CA LEU A 265 -6.40 23.78 14.20
C LEU A 265 -5.17 24.54 14.76
N MET A 266 -3.94 24.06 14.49
CA MET A 266 -2.70 24.65 15.02
C MET A 266 -2.07 25.70 14.07
N GLY A 267 -2.65 25.91 12.89
CA GLY A 267 -2.22 26.92 11.93
C GLY A 267 -1.33 26.41 10.78
N ALA A 268 -1.18 27.25 9.77
CA ALA A 268 -0.58 26.89 8.49
C ALA A 268 0.88 26.41 8.57
N ALA A 269 1.71 27.04 9.41
CA ALA A 269 3.10 26.65 9.60
C ALA A 269 3.23 25.21 10.14
N VAL A 270 2.36 24.83 11.09
CA VAL A 270 2.32 23.48 11.67
C VAL A 270 1.88 22.45 10.63
N VAL A 271 0.89 22.81 9.81
CA VAL A 271 0.42 21.95 8.70
C VAL A 271 1.55 21.72 7.70
N SER A 272 2.27 22.78 7.32
CA SER A 272 3.43 22.69 6.40
C SER A 272 4.53 21.81 6.98
N ALA A 273 4.90 22.01 8.26
CA ALA A 273 5.88 21.18 8.95
C ALA A 273 5.47 19.69 8.96
N LYS A 274 4.18 19.39 9.21
CA LYS A 274 3.63 18.03 9.12
C LYS A 274 3.75 17.45 7.72
N VAL A 275 3.41 18.20 6.69
CA VAL A 275 3.45 17.73 5.29
C VAL A 275 4.88 17.36 4.91
N TYR A 276 5.84 18.25 5.15
CA TYR A 276 7.25 17.98 4.83
C TYR A 276 7.81 16.84 5.67
N GLY A 277 7.53 16.82 6.99
CA GLY A 277 7.92 15.71 7.86
C GLY A 277 7.36 14.37 7.40
N SER A 278 6.10 14.33 6.97
CA SER A 278 5.48 13.11 6.44
C SER A 278 6.09 12.65 5.12
N MET A 279 6.48 13.59 4.23
CA MET A 279 7.19 13.24 2.99
C MET A 279 8.52 12.56 3.29
N LEU A 280 9.28 13.09 4.25
CA LEU A 280 10.56 12.53 4.65
C LEU A 280 10.40 11.17 5.34
N ALA A 281 9.41 11.04 6.24
CA ALA A 281 9.06 9.79 6.86
C ALA A 281 8.70 8.70 5.84
N ASN A 282 7.91 9.05 4.78
CA ASN A 282 7.57 8.12 3.71
C ASN A 282 8.81 7.53 3.03
N VAL A 283 9.85 8.33 2.80
CA VAL A 283 11.11 7.85 2.23
C VAL A 283 11.81 6.88 3.18
N ALA A 284 11.77 7.14 4.49
CA ALA A 284 12.41 6.29 5.48
C ALA A 284 11.76 4.90 5.57
N TYR A 285 10.42 4.83 5.67
CA TYR A 285 9.75 3.54 5.90
C TYR A 285 9.34 2.77 4.65
N VAL A 286 9.42 3.36 3.44
CA VAL A 286 9.05 2.65 2.20
C VAL A 286 9.87 1.37 2.00
N TYR A 287 11.13 1.36 2.47
CA TYR A 287 11.97 0.17 2.44
C TYR A 287 11.43 -0.92 3.38
N SER A 288 10.96 -0.56 4.58
CA SER A 288 10.32 -1.49 5.52
C SER A 288 9.07 -2.14 4.91
N ILE A 289 8.28 -1.38 4.15
CA ILE A 289 7.15 -1.93 3.38
C ILE A 289 7.63 -2.97 2.35
N ALA A 290 8.66 -2.65 1.58
CA ALA A 290 9.22 -3.55 0.57
C ALA A 290 9.74 -4.85 1.19
N VAL A 291 10.49 -4.75 2.31
CA VAL A 291 10.99 -5.89 3.07
C VAL A 291 9.85 -6.71 3.66
N GLY A 292 8.80 -6.05 4.18
CA GLY A 292 7.59 -6.70 4.69
C GLY A 292 6.87 -7.52 3.60
N GLN A 293 6.70 -6.96 2.41
CA GLN A 293 6.07 -7.66 1.26
C GLN A 293 6.93 -8.84 0.78
N ALA A 294 8.25 -8.67 0.67
CA ALA A 294 9.17 -9.75 0.32
C ALA A 294 9.11 -10.88 1.35
N THR A 295 9.06 -10.52 2.63
CA THR A 295 8.94 -11.47 3.74
C THR A 295 7.63 -12.23 3.70
N GLN A 296 6.51 -11.56 3.42
CA GLN A 296 5.20 -12.18 3.23
C GLN A 296 5.25 -13.31 2.19
N ILE A 297 5.89 -13.07 1.04
CA ILE A 297 6.05 -14.08 -0.01
C ILE A 297 6.89 -15.26 0.50
N ILE A 298 8.05 -14.98 1.10
CA ILE A 298 8.96 -16.02 1.61
C ILE A 298 8.27 -16.87 2.70
N LEU A 299 7.60 -16.23 3.64
CA LEU A 299 6.89 -16.91 4.72
C LEU A 299 5.73 -17.75 4.20
N GLY A 300 4.99 -17.27 3.19
CA GLY A 300 3.95 -18.06 2.54
C GLY A 300 4.51 -19.39 2.03
N TYR A 301 5.65 -19.36 1.32
CA TYR A 301 6.33 -20.58 0.87
C TYR A 301 6.82 -21.47 2.03
N MET A 302 7.37 -20.89 3.10
CA MET A 302 7.88 -21.64 4.24
C MET A 302 6.75 -22.31 5.03
N ILE A 303 5.66 -21.57 5.27
CA ILE A 303 4.48 -22.08 6.00
C ILE A 303 3.81 -23.19 5.19
N GLY A 304 3.59 -22.96 3.89
CA GLY A 304 3.05 -23.97 2.99
C GLY A 304 3.93 -25.23 2.93
N GLY A 305 5.25 -25.06 2.89
CA GLY A 305 6.24 -26.14 2.90
C GLY A 305 6.49 -26.76 4.28
N ARG A 306 5.71 -26.43 5.31
CA ARG A 306 5.81 -26.94 6.70
C ARG A 306 7.15 -26.67 7.40
N LYS A 307 7.90 -25.65 6.99
CA LYS A 307 9.17 -25.25 7.60
C LYS A 307 8.98 -24.26 8.75
N LEU A 308 8.05 -24.57 9.68
CA LEU A 308 7.63 -23.64 10.73
C LEU A 308 8.76 -23.27 11.70
N ASP A 309 9.72 -24.17 11.93
CA ASP A 309 10.84 -23.92 12.84
C ASP A 309 11.83 -22.88 12.30
N GLU A 310 11.97 -22.80 10.97
CA GLU A 310 12.82 -21.80 10.32
C GLU A 310 12.17 -20.41 10.25
N VAL A 311 10.83 -20.32 10.37
CA VAL A 311 10.07 -19.06 10.24
C VAL A 311 10.52 -18.03 11.25
N SER A 312 10.70 -18.43 12.52
CA SER A 312 11.08 -17.49 13.59
C SER A 312 12.44 -16.83 13.30
N GLY A 313 13.45 -17.61 12.94
CA GLY A 313 14.77 -17.09 12.59
C GLY A 313 14.70 -16.13 11.38
N ARG A 314 13.85 -16.46 10.41
CA ARG A 314 13.63 -15.63 9.22
C ARG A 314 13.00 -14.28 9.58
N VAL A 315 11.94 -14.27 10.39
CA VAL A 315 11.25 -13.06 10.81
C VAL A 315 12.19 -12.12 11.55
N TRP A 316 12.97 -12.63 12.52
CA TRP A 316 13.94 -11.80 13.24
C TRP A 316 15.07 -11.26 12.36
N SER A 317 15.54 -12.06 11.39
CA SER A 317 16.51 -11.58 10.41
C SER A 317 15.93 -10.43 9.55
N THR A 318 14.68 -10.57 9.14
CA THR A 318 13.98 -9.55 8.35
C THR A 318 13.78 -8.26 9.13
N ILE A 319 13.35 -8.34 10.41
CA ILE A 319 13.18 -7.16 11.27
C ILE A 319 14.50 -6.41 11.42
N ARG A 320 15.62 -7.12 11.64
CA ARG A 320 16.94 -6.47 11.74
C ARG A 320 17.32 -5.73 10.47
N ILE A 321 17.01 -6.29 9.30
CA ILE A 321 17.27 -5.65 8.00
C ILE A 321 16.39 -4.40 7.82
N ALA A 322 15.10 -4.52 8.12
CA ALA A 322 14.16 -3.41 8.01
C ALA A 322 14.56 -2.27 8.95
N LEU A 323 14.80 -2.57 10.22
CA LEU A 323 15.27 -1.59 11.22
C LEU A 323 16.56 -0.92 10.79
N ALA A 324 17.60 -1.70 10.45
CA ALA A 324 18.89 -1.11 10.06
C ALA A 324 18.77 -0.16 8.87
N ALA A 325 17.95 -0.48 7.89
CA ALA A 325 17.75 0.37 6.72
C ALA A 325 16.90 1.62 7.02
N SER A 326 15.76 1.46 7.73
CA SER A 326 14.92 2.61 8.09
C SER A 326 15.64 3.57 9.03
N GLU A 327 16.32 3.03 10.05
CA GLU A 327 17.05 3.87 11.01
C GLU A 327 18.22 4.60 10.33
N LEU A 328 18.94 3.94 9.43
CA LEU A 328 20.00 4.59 8.66
C LEU A 328 19.44 5.74 7.80
N LEU A 329 18.31 5.52 7.12
CA LEU A 329 17.67 6.56 6.31
C LEU A 329 17.16 7.71 7.19
N THR A 330 16.49 7.40 8.30
CA THR A 330 15.99 8.42 9.23
C THR A 330 17.14 9.22 9.85
N LEU A 331 18.24 8.56 10.21
CA LEU A 331 19.45 9.22 10.71
C LEU A 331 20.06 10.16 9.65
N LEU A 332 20.16 9.72 8.41
CA LEU A 332 20.64 10.57 7.32
C LEU A 332 19.73 11.79 7.11
N ILE A 333 18.40 11.58 7.10
CA ILE A 333 17.43 12.68 7.00
C ILE A 333 17.59 13.64 8.19
N LEU A 334 17.81 13.14 9.40
CA LEU A 334 17.99 13.96 10.59
C LEU A 334 19.30 14.77 10.54
N ILE A 335 20.41 14.15 10.10
CA ILE A 335 21.71 14.84 9.96
C ILE A 335 21.62 15.95 8.91
N PHE A 336 20.96 15.71 7.80
CA PHE A 336 20.78 16.65 6.71
C PHE A 336 19.45 17.41 6.78
N CYS A 337 18.84 17.51 7.97
CA CYS A 337 17.55 18.14 8.19
C CYS A 337 17.47 19.55 7.60
N ASP A 338 18.40 20.44 7.95
CA ASP A 338 18.37 21.82 7.55
C ASP A 338 18.50 22.02 6.03
N PRO A 339 19.51 21.44 5.33
CA PRO A 339 19.57 21.55 3.88
C PRO A 339 18.37 20.90 3.17
N ILE A 340 17.77 19.84 3.73
CA ILE A 340 16.57 19.24 3.13
C ILE A 340 15.36 20.15 3.29
N TYR A 341 15.13 20.72 4.49
CA TYR A 341 14.02 21.65 4.70
C TYR A 341 14.17 22.93 3.89
N SER A 342 15.40 23.44 3.69
CA SER A 342 15.67 24.60 2.86
C SER A 342 15.30 24.43 1.39
N ILE A 343 15.12 23.18 0.91
CA ILE A 343 14.57 22.92 -0.44
C ILE A 343 13.08 23.30 -0.50
N PHE A 344 12.36 23.22 0.63
CA PHE A 344 10.92 23.42 0.68
C PHE A 344 10.53 24.81 1.19
N THR A 345 11.30 25.38 2.13
CA THR A 345 10.96 26.64 2.79
C THR A 345 12.16 27.26 3.50
N ASP A 346 12.17 28.58 3.64
CA ASP A 346 13.14 29.34 4.45
C ASP A 346 12.56 29.74 5.82
N ASP A 347 11.34 29.30 6.16
CA ASP A 347 10.67 29.64 7.42
C ASP A 347 11.34 28.93 8.61
N PRO A 348 11.96 29.70 9.55
CA PRO A 348 12.69 29.14 10.69
C PRO A 348 11.76 28.37 11.66
N VAL A 349 10.47 28.70 11.72
CA VAL A 349 9.50 28.00 12.57
C VAL A 349 9.26 26.60 12.05
N ILE A 350 9.10 26.47 10.71
CA ILE A 350 8.91 25.16 10.06
C ILE A 350 10.17 24.31 10.22
N HIS A 351 11.37 24.88 10.07
CA HIS A 351 12.63 24.18 10.29
C HIS A 351 12.75 23.65 11.72
N ALA A 352 12.43 24.50 12.72
CA ALA A 352 12.50 24.09 14.14
C ALA A 352 11.53 22.95 14.46
N LEU A 353 10.26 23.06 14.02
CA LEU A 353 9.25 22.02 14.17
C LEU A 353 9.66 20.74 13.42
N GLY A 354 10.14 20.87 12.20
CA GLY A 354 10.60 19.76 11.38
C GLY A 354 11.71 18.96 12.07
N ARG A 355 12.69 19.63 12.63
CA ARG A 355 13.76 18.99 13.38
C ARG A 355 13.24 18.26 14.62
N GLN A 356 12.32 18.87 15.37
CA GLN A 356 11.73 18.27 16.58
C GLN A 356 10.96 16.99 16.24
N ILE A 357 10.12 17.00 15.18
CA ILE A 357 9.38 15.81 14.78
C ILE A 357 10.29 14.70 14.23
N LEU A 358 11.41 15.04 13.56
CA LEU A 358 12.36 14.05 13.08
C LEU A 358 13.11 13.33 14.23
N TYR A 359 13.35 13.97 15.36
CA TYR A 359 13.85 13.30 16.57
C TYR A 359 12.85 12.25 17.07
N VAL A 360 11.56 12.57 17.10
CA VAL A 360 10.51 11.62 17.49
C VAL A 360 10.36 10.52 16.44
N GLU A 361 10.48 10.87 15.14
CA GLU A 361 10.40 9.93 14.01
C GLU A 361 11.47 8.84 14.12
N PHE A 362 12.67 9.15 14.57
CA PHE A 362 13.71 8.15 14.81
C PHE A 362 13.24 7.06 15.78
N GLY A 363 12.61 7.43 16.90
CA GLY A 363 12.01 6.45 17.82
C GLY A 363 10.77 5.75 17.25
N LEU A 364 9.98 6.47 16.45
CA LEU A 364 8.78 5.96 15.81
C LEU A 364 9.11 4.86 14.78
N GLU A 365 10.17 5.03 13.98
CA GLU A 365 10.59 4.07 12.96
C GLU A 365 10.95 2.70 13.55
N ILE A 366 11.46 2.63 14.77
CA ILE A 366 11.69 1.35 15.47
C ILE A 366 10.37 0.58 15.59
N GLY A 367 9.35 1.24 16.13
CA GLY A 367 8.02 0.65 16.31
C GLY A 367 7.38 0.28 14.96
N ARG A 368 7.43 1.21 14.01
CA ARG A 368 6.82 1.07 12.68
C ARG A 368 7.43 -0.09 11.89
N SER A 369 8.75 -0.20 11.83
CA SER A 369 9.42 -1.30 11.13
C SER A 369 9.06 -2.66 11.71
N ILE A 370 9.01 -2.79 13.04
CA ILE A 370 8.59 -4.02 13.73
C ILE A 370 7.11 -4.30 13.43
N ASN A 371 6.24 -3.30 13.58
CA ASN A 371 4.81 -3.42 13.31
C ASN A 371 4.55 -3.91 11.88
N ILE A 372 5.15 -3.25 10.86
CA ILE A 372 4.95 -3.61 9.44
C ILE A 372 5.34 -5.07 9.19
N VAL A 373 6.52 -5.50 9.64
CA VAL A 373 7.01 -6.86 9.40
C VAL A 373 6.17 -7.88 10.16
N MET A 374 5.85 -7.63 11.43
CA MET A 374 5.07 -8.56 12.27
C MET A 374 3.62 -8.71 11.78
N THR A 375 2.97 -7.62 11.38
CA THR A 375 1.63 -7.68 10.76
C THR A 375 1.64 -8.58 9.53
N ARG A 376 2.62 -8.42 8.63
CA ARG A 376 2.76 -9.28 7.45
C ARG A 376 3.00 -10.75 7.83
N CYS A 377 3.80 -11.00 8.86
CA CYS A 377 4.07 -12.35 9.34
C CYS A 377 2.82 -13.03 9.91
N LEU A 378 2.12 -12.38 10.82
CA LEU A 378 0.91 -12.92 11.46
C LEU A 378 -0.20 -13.16 10.43
N THR A 379 -0.45 -12.16 9.56
CA THR A 379 -1.46 -12.28 8.51
C THR A 379 -1.12 -13.40 7.53
N THR A 380 0.15 -13.55 7.15
CA THR A 380 0.59 -14.65 6.27
C THR A 380 0.41 -16.02 6.93
N ALA A 381 0.56 -16.10 8.24
CA ALA A 381 0.29 -17.35 8.98
C ALA A 381 -1.20 -17.66 9.13
N GLY A 382 -2.09 -16.73 8.81
CA GLY A 382 -3.54 -16.87 8.98
C GLY A 382 -4.08 -16.25 10.27
N ASP A 383 -3.21 -15.71 11.13
CA ASP A 383 -3.61 -14.99 12.35
C ASP A 383 -3.93 -13.53 12.01
N VAL A 384 -5.07 -13.33 11.32
CA VAL A 384 -5.47 -12.03 10.76
C VAL A 384 -6.20 -11.17 11.79
N TRP A 385 -7.09 -11.77 12.58
CA TRP A 385 -7.98 -11.02 13.47
C TRP A 385 -7.25 -10.35 14.64
N TYR A 386 -6.16 -10.95 15.13
CA TYR A 386 -5.40 -10.38 16.22
C TYR A 386 -4.72 -9.05 15.83
N PRO A 387 -3.91 -8.98 14.76
CA PRO A 387 -3.31 -7.70 14.35
C PRO A 387 -4.35 -6.66 13.95
N VAL A 388 -5.45 -7.06 13.32
CA VAL A 388 -6.54 -6.14 12.95
C VAL A 388 -7.23 -5.55 14.18
N GLY A 389 -7.62 -6.37 15.14
CA GLY A 389 -8.30 -5.91 16.36
C GLY A 389 -7.42 -4.99 17.20
N VAL A 390 -6.17 -5.40 17.45
CA VAL A 390 -5.18 -4.58 18.17
C VAL A 390 -4.86 -3.31 17.38
N GLY A 391 -4.70 -3.41 16.06
CA GLY A 391 -4.43 -2.26 15.18
C GLY A 391 -5.53 -1.20 15.28
N ILE A 392 -6.79 -1.58 15.08
CA ILE A 392 -7.92 -0.65 15.16
C ILE A 392 -8.01 -0.03 16.55
N PHE A 393 -7.94 -0.83 17.63
CA PHE A 393 -7.97 -0.31 18.98
C PHE A 393 -6.85 0.71 19.23
N SER A 394 -5.62 0.35 18.90
CA SER A 394 -4.46 1.21 19.12
C SER A 394 -4.52 2.52 18.30
N MET A 395 -4.91 2.46 17.02
CA MET A 395 -5.09 3.64 16.18
C MET A 395 -6.08 4.67 16.78
N TRP A 396 -7.22 4.20 17.31
CA TRP A 396 -8.23 5.11 17.84
C TRP A 396 -7.92 5.59 19.25
N VAL A 397 -7.47 4.70 20.13
CA VAL A 397 -7.21 5.06 21.54
C VAL A 397 -5.85 5.73 21.70
N VAL A 398 -4.79 5.16 21.11
CA VAL A 398 -3.43 5.67 21.33
C VAL A 398 -3.09 6.76 20.31
N ALA A 399 -3.26 6.51 19.00
CA ALA A 399 -2.88 7.51 18.00
C ALA A 399 -3.85 8.70 18.02
N VAL A 400 -5.16 8.50 17.82
CA VAL A 400 -6.13 9.61 17.76
C VAL A 400 -6.37 10.22 19.14
N GLY A 401 -6.66 9.39 20.17
CA GLY A 401 -6.88 9.87 21.54
C GLY A 401 -5.62 10.51 22.14
N GLY A 402 -4.45 9.89 21.93
CA GLY A 402 -3.16 10.46 22.35
C GLY A 402 -2.82 11.76 21.61
N SER A 403 -3.11 11.87 20.32
CA SER A 403 -2.92 13.10 19.53
C SER A 403 -3.79 14.24 20.07
N TRP A 404 -5.03 13.96 20.43
CA TRP A 404 -5.88 14.94 21.09
C TRP A 404 -5.32 15.34 22.47
N LEU A 405 -4.93 14.36 23.29
CA LEU A 405 -4.44 14.59 24.66
C LEU A 405 -3.10 15.35 24.64
N LEU A 406 -2.08 14.81 23.98
CA LEU A 406 -0.73 15.39 24.00
C LEU A 406 -0.65 16.64 23.11
N GLY A 407 -1.22 16.58 21.91
CA GLY A 407 -1.13 17.67 20.96
C GLY A 407 -1.99 18.86 21.31
N HIS A 408 -3.23 18.63 21.76
CA HIS A 408 -4.23 19.68 21.99
C HIS A 408 -4.44 19.97 23.46
N ALA A 409 -4.80 18.99 24.31
CA ALA A 409 -5.14 19.23 25.72
C ALA A 409 -3.92 19.65 26.57
N LEU A 410 -2.76 19.03 26.35
CA LEU A 410 -1.49 19.37 27.03
C LEU A 410 -0.66 20.42 26.30
N ASN A 411 -1.12 20.92 25.13
CA ASN A 411 -0.47 21.95 24.33
C ASN A 411 0.98 21.61 23.89
N TRP A 412 1.30 20.31 23.70
CA TRP A 412 2.62 19.91 23.15
C TRP A 412 2.67 20.08 21.63
N GLY A 413 1.59 20.54 21.00
CA GLY A 413 1.53 20.84 19.59
C GLY A 413 1.82 19.63 18.70
N LEU A 414 2.49 19.88 17.58
CA LEU A 414 2.81 18.86 16.57
C LEU A 414 3.70 17.75 17.14
N VAL A 415 4.63 18.08 18.04
CA VAL A 415 5.52 17.09 18.67
C VAL A 415 4.71 16.09 19.50
N GLY A 416 3.72 16.57 20.27
CA GLY A 416 2.81 15.72 21.04
C GLY A 416 2.03 14.73 20.16
N ILE A 417 1.58 15.19 18.99
CA ILE A 417 0.91 14.33 18.01
C ILE A 417 1.87 13.26 17.48
N TRP A 418 3.13 13.62 17.16
CA TRP A 418 4.12 12.66 16.70
C TRP A 418 4.48 11.62 17.75
N ILE A 419 4.59 12.05 19.02
CA ILE A 419 4.78 11.13 20.16
C ILE A 419 3.61 10.15 20.29
N ALA A 420 2.36 10.60 20.14
CA ALA A 420 1.20 9.73 20.18
C ALA A 420 1.24 8.67 19.07
N MET A 421 1.61 9.07 17.85
CA MET A 421 1.79 8.14 16.73
C MET A 421 2.95 7.16 16.99
N ALA A 422 4.05 7.63 17.59
CA ALA A 422 5.18 6.77 17.99
C ALA A 422 4.75 5.73 19.03
N CYS A 423 3.99 6.14 20.04
CA CYS A 423 3.43 5.23 21.05
C CYS A 423 2.52 4.17 20.43
N ASP A 424 1.67 4.54 19.45
CA ASP A 424 0.81 3.61 18.72
C ASP A 424 1.63 2.56 17.96
N GLU A 425 2.60 2.99 17.17
CA GLU A 425 3.45 2.08 16.39
C GLU A 425 4.28 1.14 17.27
N CYS A 426 4.87 1.67 18.35
CA CYS A 426 5.64 0.89 19.32
C CYS A 426 4.76 -0.11 20.07
N LEU A 427 3.56 0.30 20.50
CA LEU A 427 2.61 -0.59 21.19
C LEU A 427 2.18 -1.75 20.27
N ARG A 428 1.81 -1.46 19.03
CA ARG A 428 1.46 -2.50 18.04
C ARG A 428 2.65 -3.41 17.78
N GLY A 429 3.83 -2.87 17.54
CA GLY A 429 5.06 -3.64 17.36
C GLY A 429 5.36 -4.58 18.53
N ALA A 430 5.20 -4.10 19.77
CA ALA A 430 5.39 -4.89 20.99
C ALA A 430 4.34 -6.01 21.12
N LEU A 431 3.05 -5.69 20.97
CA LEU A 431 1.96 -6.66 21.11
C LEU A 431 2.03 -7.75 20.02
N PHE A 432 2.35 -7.39 18.77
CA PHE A 432 2.51 -8.36 17.70
C PHE A 432 3.74 -9.24 17.90
N THR A 433 4.82 -8.67 18.44
CA THR A 433 6.01 -9.44 18.84
C THR A 433 5.69 -10.46 19.94
N ILE A 434 4.92 -10.07 20.98
CA ILE A 434 4.47 -10.97 22.03
C ILE A 434 3.59 -12.08 21.44
N ARG A 435 2.62 -11.72 20.57
CA ARG A 435 1.76 -12.69 19.87
C ARG A 435 2.58 -13.69 19.05
N PHE A 436 3.57 -13.21 18.31
CA PHE A 436 4.44 -14.04 17.49
C PHE A 436 5.28 -14.99 18.36
N ARG A 437 5.88 -14.51 19.44
CA ARG A 437 6.69 -15.31 20.39
C ARG A 437 5.86 -16.37 21.11
N SER A 438 4.57 -16.11 21.38
CA SER A 438 3.69 -17.09 22.03
C SER A 438 3.44 -18.35 21.18
N GLY A 439 3.79 -18.32 19.90
CA GLY A 439 3.60 -19.46 19.01
C GLY A 439 2.15 -19.71 18.55
N LYS A 440 1.18 -18.94 19.03
CA LYS A 440 -0.26 -19.13 18.70
C LYS A 440 -0.57 -19.03 17.20
N TRP A 441 0.24 -18.28 16.44
CA TRP A 441 0.15 -18.21 14.98
C TRP A 441 0.40 -19.55 14.27
N LYS A 442 1.06 -20.51 14.92
CA LYS A 442 1.33 -21.85 14.38
C LYS A 442 0.07 -22.73 14.33
N GLU A 443 -0.95 -22.39 15.14
CA GLU A 443 -2.22 -23.11 15.23
C GLU A 443 -3.21 -22.67 14.14
N THR A 444 -3.04 -21.46 13.58
CA THR A 444 -3.89 -20.93 12.52
C THR A 444 -3.39 -21.42 11.16
N ARG A 445 -4.18 -22.29 10.48
CA ARG A 445 -3.80 -22.86 9.19
C ARG A 445 -4.82 -22.47 8.12
N LEU A 446 -4.32 -21.86 7.04
CA LEU A 446 -5.14 -21.53 5.86
C LEU A 446 -5.23 -22.70 4.87
N VAL A 447 -4.20 -23.54 4.81
CA VAL A 447 -4.15 -24.74 3.96
C VAL A 447 -4.44 -25.96 4.82
N ALA A 448 -5.58 -26.62 4.57
CA ALA A 448 -5.98 -27.83 5.28
C ALA A 448 -5.02 -29.00 4.99
N ASP A 449 -4.76 -29.84 6.01
CA ASP A 449 -4.01 -31.09 5.83
C ASP A 449 -4.78 -32.04 4.91
N SER A 450 -4.17 -32.43 3.80
CA SER A 450 -4.74 -33.47 2.90
C SER A 450 -4.74 -34.88 3.51
N THR A 451 -4.22 -35.05 4.74
CA THR A 451 -4.09 -36.35 5.42
C THR A 451 -5.22 -36.67 6.40
N LYS A 452 -6.27 -35.82 6.52
CA LYS A 452 -7.47 -36.17 7.32
C LYS A 452 -8.67 -36.46 6.43
N GLY A 453 -8.54 -37.44 5.56
CA GLY A 453 -9.56 -37.87 4.62
C GLY A 453 -9.24 -39.25 4.04
N THR A 454 -8.96 -40.21 4.90
CA THR A 454 -9.11 -41.66 4.63
C THR A 454 -9.77 -42.28 5.83
#